data_174b907ca6243bf7b3ae09a8fe00e0ea
#
_entry.id   174b907ca6243bf7b3ae09a8fe00e0ea
#
_cell.length_a   1.000
_cell.length_b   1.000
_cell.length_c   1.000
_cell.angle_alpha   90.00
_cell.angle_beta   90.00
_cell.angle_gamma   90.00
#
_symmetry.space_group_name_H-M   'P 1'
#
loop_
_entity.id
_entity.type
_entity.pdbx_description
1 polymer ?
#
loop_
_entity_poly.entity_id
_entity_poly.type
_entity_poly.pdbx_seq_one_letter_code
_entity_poly.pdbx_strand_id
1 'polypeptide(L)'
;MKIQNQLGYIKGITFAPFHKCGSLSTQTARDSFDYMIEHTAADFVILAPAGLQEHAHSEEICYTSSATFSDEELINMIRYAKSKGIRVALKPTVNCKNGVWRAYISFFEKDVPCEPKWESWFASYTEFQTHYAKIAEAEQCDLFIAGCEMVMTEHRSEEWRNVIAAIRNYYHGPVSYNTDKYQEENVTWWDCVDMISSSGYYPIDQWEQELDRIERVVQKFKKPFFFA
;
A
#
# COMPACT_ATOMS: atom_id res chain seq x y z
N MET A 1 -12.95 25.63 -0.77
CA MET A 1 -12.71 24.96 0.53
C MET A 1 -11.29 24.41 0.47
N LYS A 2 -10.41 24.69 1.44
CA LYS A 2 -9.06 24.11 1.43
C LYS A 2 -9.17 22.61 1.73
N ILE A 3 -8.51 21.78 0.92
CA ILE A 3 -8.38 20.34 1.17
C ILE A 3 -7.52 20.19 2.42
N GLN A 4 -8.06 19.51 3.44
CA GLN A 4 -7.35 19.32 4.69
C GLN A 4 -6.38 18.14 4.53
N ASN A 5 -5.09 18.41 4.70
CA ASN A 5 -4.03 17.39 4.75
C ASN A 5 -3.51 17.28 6.17
N GLN A 6 -3.85 16.19 6.85
CA GLN A 6 -3.45 15.94 8.25
C GLN A 6 -1.94 15.68 8.39
N LEU A 7 -1.30 15.15 7.36
CA LEU A 7 0.12 14.80 7.37
C LEU A 7 1.04 15.93 6.92
N GLY A 8 0.49 17.02 6.36
CA GLY A 8 1.29 18.09 5.78
C GLY A 8 2.08 17.62 4.56
N TYR A 9 3.20 18.27 4.27
CA TYR A 9 4.09 17.87 3.18
C TYR A 9 4.88 16.61 3.56
N ILE A 10 4.94 15.64 2.64
CA ILE A 10 5.65 14.37 2.81
C ILE A 10 6.89 14.37 1.92
N LYS A 11 8.07 14.23 2.54
CA LYS A 11 9.33 13.91 1.86
C LYS A 11 9.63 12.45 2.15
N GLY A 12 9.05 11.56 1.35
CA GLY A 12 9.02 10.13 1.65
C GLY A 12 9.81 9.28 0.67
N ILE A 13 10.25 8.14 1.17
CA ILE A 13 10.84 7.07 0.36
C ILE A 13 10.17 5.75 0.75
N THR A 14 9.87 4.93 -0.25
CA THR A 14 9.45 3.55 -0.02
C THR A 14 10.69 2.68 0.23
N PHE A 15 10.84 2.20 1.45
CA PHE A 15 11.86 1.24 1.84
C PHE A 15 11.25 -0.16 1.80
N ALA A 16 11.35 -0.82 0.64
CA ALA A 16 10.73 -2.10 0.35
C ALA A 16 11.77 -3.15 -0.05
N PRO A 17 12.52 -3.69 0.91
CA PRO A 17 13.36 -4.83 0.61
C PRO A 17 12.44 -6.04 0.35
N PHE A 18 12.40 -6.52 -0.90
CA PHE A 18 11.71 -7.75 -1.28
C PHE A 18 12.52 -8.96 -0.79
N HIS A 19 12.64 -9.11 0.53
CA HIS A 19 13.52 -10.08 1.14
C HIS A 19 12.76 -11.01 2.07
N LYS A 20 13.35 -12.17 2.25
CA LYS A 20 12.89 -13.23 3.15
C LYS A 20 13.06 -12.86 4.63
N CYS A 21 12.45 -13.64 5.48
CA CYS A 21 12.57 -13.55 6.94
C CYS A 21 14.04 -13.46 7.39
N GLY A 22 14.32 -12.60 8.35
CA GLY A 22 15.65 -12.30 8.88
C GLY A 22 16.33 -11.09 8.22
N SER A 23 15.86 -10.64 7.05
CA SER A 23 16.55 -9.60 6.27
C SER A 23 16.51 -8.22 6.92
N LEU A 24 15.37 -7.79 7.46
CA LEU A 24 15.25 -6.48 8.13
C LEU A 24 15.96 -6.42 9.49
N SER A 25 16.25 -7.56 10.10
CA SER A 25 16.98 -7.63 11.38
C SER A 25 18.50 -7.49 11.24
N THR A 26 19.02 -7.43 10.01
CA THR A 26 20.46 -7.35 9.77
C THR A 26 21.01 -5.94 10.03
N GLN A 27 22.30 -5.86 10.38
CA GLN A 27 22.99 -4.57 10.46
C GLN A 27 22.98 -3.85 9.09
N THR A 28 23.15 -4.59 8.00
CA THR A 28 23.11 -4.05 6.64
C THR A 28 21.78 -3.34 6.33
N ALA A 29 20.64 -3.86 6.81
CA ALA A 29 19.36 -3.20 6.64
C ALA A 29 19.30 -1.86 7.38
N ARG A 30 19.84 -1.80 8.60
CA ARG A 30 19.93 -0.55 9.38
C ARG A 30 20.87 0.46 8.74
N ASP A 31 22.05 0.01 8.30
CA ASP A 31 23.03 0.87 7.62
C ASP A 31 22.44 1.44 6.32
N SER A 32 21.71 0.63 5.57
CA SER A 32 21.02 1.05 4.34
C SER A 32 19.91 2.07 4.62
N PHE A 33 19.18 1.86 5.70
CA PHE A 33 18.13 2.79 6.14
C PHE A 33 18.74 4.13 6.59
N ASP A 34 19.79 4.11 7.39
CA ASP A 34 20.49 5.32 7.84
C ASP A 34 21.11 6.08 6.65
N TYR A 35 21.76 5.36 5.73
CA TYR A 35 22.29 5.95 4.50
C TYR A 35 21.20 6.64 3.68
N MET A 36 20.04 6.00 3.52
CA MET A 36 18.90 6.57 2.82
C MET A 36 18.47 7.90 3.45
N ILE A 37 18.28 7.95 4.76
CA ILE A 37 17.84 9.16 5.47
C ILE A 37 18.88 10.28 5.34
N GLU A 38 20.15 9.97 5.56
CA GLU A 38 21.25 10.93 5.51
C GLU A 38 21.42 11.58 4.13
N HIS A 39 21.13 10.82 3.04
CA HIS A 39 21.39 11.29 1.67
C HIS A 39 20.16 11.84 0.95
N THR A 40 18.95 11.68 1.50
CA THR A 40 17.72 12.10 0.82
C THR A 40 16.96 13.20 1.56
N ALA A 41 17.34 13.51 2.79
CA ALA A 41 16.59 14.38 3.69
C ALA A 41 15.11 13.96 3.84
N ALA A 42 14.82 12.65 3.72
CA ALA A 42 13.49 12.11 3.92
C ALA A 42 13.06 12.25 5.39
N ASP A 43 11.83 12.66 5.62
CA ASP A 43 11.19 12.73 6.94
C ASP A 43 10.04 11.71 7.09
N PHE A 44 9.88 10.87 6.07
CA PHE A 44 8.81 9.88 5.97
C PHE A 44 9.29 8.61 5.27
N VAL A 45 8.93 7.46 5.77
CA VAL A 45 9.23 6.17 5.13
C VAL A 45 7.97 5.33 4.96
N ILE A 46 7.85 4.68 3.83
CA ILE A 46 6.84 3.65 3.59
C ILE A 46 7.52 2.28 3.73
N LEU A 47 7.06 1.46 4.67
CA LEU A 47 7.46 0.06 4.80
C LEU A 47 6.40 -0.82 4.12
N ALA A 48 6.83 -1.72 3.23
CA ALA A 48 5.95 -2.52 2.40
C ALA A 48 6.06 -4.02 2.73
N PRO A 49 5.34 -4.51 3.77
CA PRO A 49 5.27 -5.94 4.03
C PRO A 49 4.58 -6.67 2.88
N ALA A 50 5.11 -7.84 2.51
CA ALA A 50 4.65 -8.59 1.36
C ALA A 50 3.71 -9.74 1.75
N GLY A 51 2.57 -9.84 1.05
CA GLY A 51 1.76 -11.05 0.93
C GLY A 51 2.08 -11.76 -0.37
N LEU A 52 2.15 -13.07 -0.36
CA LEU A 52 2.49 -13.89 -1.52
C LEU A 52 1.33 -14.78 -1.92
N GLN A 53 0.94 -14.75 -3.18
CA GLN A 53 0.04 -15.72 -3.81
C GLN A 53 0.76 -16.46 -4.94
N GLU A 54 0.34 -17.68 -5.27
CA GLU A 54 1.04 -18.53 -6.24
C GLU A 54 1.06 -17.89 -7.65
N HIS A 55 -0.09 -17.40 -8.09
CA HIS A 55 -0.25 -16.72 -9.40
C HIS A 55 -1.45 -15.75 -9.34
N ALA A 56 -1.68 -14.98 -10.40
CA ALA A 56 -2.69 -13.91 -10.44
C ALA A 56 -4.14 -14.37 -10.18
N HIS A 57 -4.43 -15.66 -10.33
CA HIS A 57 -5.76 -16.24 -10.08
C HIS A 57 -5.80 -17.10 -8.81
N SER A 58 -4.83 -16.97 -7.90
CA SER A 58 -4.86 -17.64 -6.60
C SER A 58 -5.69 -16.82 -5.61
N GLU A 59 -6.55 -17.48 -4.84
CA GLU A 59 -7.41 -16.84 -3.84
C GLU A 59 -6.70 -16.57 -2.51
N GLU A 60 -5.69 -17.39 -2.20
CA GLU A 60 -4.98 -17.37 -0.91
C GLU A 60 -3.74 -16.47 -0.95
N ILE A 61 -3.62 -15.60 0.05
CA ILE A 61 -2.46 -14.73 0.27
C ILE A 61 -1.73 -15.19 1.54
N CYS A 62 -0.51 -15.68 1.37
CA CYS A 62 0.36 -16.10 2.45
C CYS A 62 1.30 -14.95 2.85
N TYR A 63 1.26 -14.53 4.11
CA TYR A 63 2.10 -13.46 4.65
C TYR A 63 2.87 -13.85 5.92
N THR A 64 2.79 -15.12 6.32
CA THR A 64 3.45 -15.67 7.52
C THR A 64 4.52 -16.70 7.19
N SER A 65 5.10 -16.64 5.99
CA SER A 65 6.10 -17.59 5.54
C SER A 65 7.53 -17.08 5.71
N SER A 66 8.51 -17.98 5.61
CA SER A 66 9.93 -17.60 5.58
C SER A 66 10.35 -16.80 4.33
N ALA A 67 9.47 -16.67 3.33
CA ALA A 67 9.70 -15.87 2.13
C ALA A 67 9.36 -14.38 2.30
N THR A 68 8.78 -14.01 3.45
CA THR A 68 8.48 -12.63 3.83
C THR A 68 9.13 -12.33 5.18
N PHE A 69 9.43 -11.07 5.48
CA PHE A 69 9.90 -10.72 6.81
C PHE A 69 8.80 -10.90 7.86
N SER A 70 9.20 -11.16 9.10
CA SER A 70 8.27 -11.39 10.20
C SER A 70 7.69 -10.10 10.75
N ASP A 71 6.59 -10.22 11.51
CA ASP A 71 6.00 -9.09 12.24
C ASP A 71 7.00 -8.44 13.18
N GLU A 72 7.83 -9.24 13.87
CA GLU A 72 8.85 -8.73 14.77
C GLU A 72 9.89 -7.87 14.04
N GLU A 73 10.34 -8.30 12.86
CA GLU A 73 11.27 -7.51 12.03
C GLU A 73 10.63 -6.18 11.60
N LEU A 74 9.37 -6.22 11.16
CA LEU A 74 8.62 -5.03 10.76
C LEU A 74 8.47 -4.06 11.94
N ILE A 75 8.01 -4.56 13.09
CA ILE A 75 7.82 -3.77 14.32
C ILE A 75 9.14 -3.12 14.74
N ASN A 76 10.23 -3.88 14.74
CA ASN A 76 11.55 -3.37 15.08
C ASN A 76 12.01 -2.27 14.11
N MET A 77 11.73 -2.40 12.81
CA MET A 77 12.07 -1.37 11.81
C MET A 77 11.18 -0.13 11.97
N ILE A 78 9.90 -0.27 12.27
CA ILE A 78 9.00 0.86 12.58
C ILE A 78 9.56 1.65 13.77
N ARG A 79 9.88 0.97 14.86
CA ARG A 79 10.44 1.59 16.08
C ARG A 79 11.80 2.24 15.81
N TYR A 80 12.64 1.60 14.99
CA TYR A 80 13.92 2.15 14.58
C TYR A 80 13.74 3.46 13.80
N ALA A 81 12.87 3.48 12.77
CA ALA A 81 12.56 4.68 12.01
C ALA A 81 12.05 5.82 12.91
N LYS A 82 11.13 5.52 13.82
CA LYS A 82 10.58 6.49 14.77
C LYS A 82 11.63 7.03 15.75
N SER A 83 12.57 6.20 16.18
CA SER A 83 13.70 6.64 17.05
C SER A 83 14.62 7.66 16.36
N LYS A 84 14.62 7.70 15.03
CA LYS A 84 15.32 8.69 14.21
C LYS A 84 14.45 9.93 13.88
N GLY A 85 13.24 10.01 14.42
CA GLY A 85 12.29 11.10 14.13
C GLY A 85 11.60 10.98 12.76
N ILE A 86 11.65 9.81 12.12
CA ILE A 86 11.04 9.55 10.80
C ILE A 86 9.61 9.07 10.99
N ARG A 87 8.66 9.67 10.28
CA ARG A 87 7.27 9.24 10.21
C ARG A 87 7.15 7.97 9.37
N VAL A 88 6.21 7.10 9.70
CA VAL A 88 6.12 5.77 9.09
C VAL A 88 4.72 5.50 8.53
N ALA A 89 4.68 5.02 7.28
CA ALA A 89 3.50 4.36 6.73
C ALA A 89 3.73 2.86 6.54
N LEU A 90 2.66 2.07 6.67
CA LEU A 90 2.63 0.70 6.18
C LEU A 90 1.88 0.62 4.84
N LYS A 91 2.47 -0.11 3.88
CA LYS A 91 1.87 -0.41 2.57
C LYS A 91 1.92 -1.92 2.31
N PRO A 92 1.05 -2.73 2.93
CA PRO A 92 1.02 -4.17 2.67
C PRO A 92 0.73 -4.44 1.20
N THR A 93 1.64 -5.16 0.55
CA THR A 93 1.67 -5.32 -0.91
C THR A 93 1.64 -6.79 -1.29
N VAL A 94 0.70 -7.19 -2.15
CA VAL A 94 0.63 -8.57 -2.67
C VAL A 94 1.57 -8.73 -3.86
N ASN A 95 2.26 -9.87 -3.93
CA ASN A 95 3.08 -10.28 -5.08
C ASN A 95 2.74 -11.71 -5.49
N CYS A 96 2.81 -12.00 -6.78
CA CYS A 96 2.68 -13.36 -7.30
C CYS A 96 4.05 -14.04 -7.33
N LYS A 97 4.15 -15.27 -6.79
CA LYS A 97 5.40 -16.04 -6.75
C LYS A 97 5.95 -16.37 -8.13
N ASN A 98 5.08 -16.48 -9.13
CA ASN A 98 5.46 -16.74 -10.51
C ASN A 98 5.99 -15.50 -11.26
N GLY A 99 6.12 -14.34 -10.57
CA GLY A 99 6.63 -13.09 -11.15
C GLY A 99 5.61 -12.28 -11.98
N VAL A 100 4.37 -12.75 -12.10
CA VAL A 100 3.31 -11.95 -12.73
C VAL A 100 3.03 -10.72 -11.88
N TRP A 101 2.92 -9.57 -12.51
CA TRP A 101 2.64 -8.33 -11.81
C TRP A 101 1.24 -8.36 -11.17
N ARG A 102 1.14 -7.89 -9.94
CA ARG A 102 -0.12 -7.87 -9.14
C ARG A 102 -1.29 -7.17 -9.83
N ALA A 103 -1.00 -6.26 -10.75
CA ALA A 103 -2.03 -5.57 -11.52
C ALA A 103 -2.94 -6.52 -12.33
N TYR A 104 -2.47 -7.73 -12.65
CA TYR A 104 -3.22 -8.74 -13.39
C TYR A 104 -4.03 -9.69 -12.49
N ILE A 105 -4.08 -9.46 -11.18
CA ILE A 105 -4.94 -10.24 -10.27
C ILE A 105 -6.39 -10.01 -10.66
N SER A 106 -7.06 -11.08 -11.12
CA SER A 106 -8.45 -11.03 -11.60
C SER A 106 -9.09 -12.39 -11.56
N PHE A 107 -10.41 -12.41 -11.54
CA PHE A 107 -11.25 -13.61 -11.52
C PHE A 107 -12.44 -13.42 -12.46
N PHE A 108 -13.21 -14.47 -12.72
CA PHE A 108 -14.42 -14.34 -13.50
C PHE A 108 -15.43 -13.41 -12.82
N GLU A 109 -16.12 -12.57 -13.59
CA GLU A 109 -17.13 -11.64 -13.07
C GLU A 109 -18.35 -12.37 -12.48
N LYS A 110 -18.66 -13.56 -12.99
CA LYS A 110 -19.65 -14.45 -12.43
C LYS A 110 -18.98 -15.72 -11.96
N ASP A 111 -19.43 -16.23 -10.82
CA ASP A 111 -18.92 -17.47 -10.28
C ASP A 111 -19.05 -18.61 -11.28
N VAL A 112 -17.93 -19.28 -11.52
CA VAL A 112 -17.83 -20.49 -12.33
C VAL A 112 -17.53 -21.65 -11.38
N PRO A 113 -18.25 -22.80 -11.48
CA PRO A 113 -17.95 -23.96 -10.64
C PRO A 113 -16.48 -24.40 -10.78
N CYS A 114 -15.85 -24.68 -9.64
CA CYS A 114 -14.44 -25.11 -9.54
C CYS A 114 -13.37 -24.09 -9.98
N GLU A 115 -13.78 -22.85 -10.26
CA GLU A 115 -12.86 -21.76 -10.56
C GLU A 115 -12.69 -20.82 -9.35
N PRO A 116 -11.54 -20.14 -9.20
CA PRO A 116 -11.30 -19.16 -8.15
C PRO A 116 -12.27 -17.98 -8.20
N LYS A 117 -12.58 -17.39 -7.04
CA LYS A 117 -13.63 -16.38 -6.89
C LYS A 117 -13.13 -15.08 -6.28
N TRP A 118 -13.76 -13.98 -6.68
CA TRP A 118 -13.57 -12.66 -6.08
C TRP A 118 -13.81 -12.68 -4.56
N GLU A 119 -14.90 -13.31 -4.11
CA GLU A 119 -15.27 -13.36 -2.69
C GLU A 119 -14.15 -13.98 -1.83
N SER A 120 -13.63 -15.14 -2.24
CA SER A 120 -12.58 -15.84 -1.51
C SER A 120 -11.28 -15.01 -1.49
N TRP A 121 -10.92 -14.42 -2.63
CA TRP A 121 -9.74 -13.58 -2.70
C TRP A 121 -9.85 -12.33 -1.83
N PHE A 122 -10.99 -11.60 -1.89
CA PHE A 122 -11.19 -10.42 -1.05
C PHE A 122 -11.27 -10.76 0.44
N ALA A 123 -11.77 -11.95 0.81
CA ALA A 123 -11.71 -12.42 2.19
C ALA A 123 -10.25 -12.59 2.66
N SER A 124 -9.43 -13.29 1.88
CA SER A 124 -7.99 -13.45 2.16
C SER A 124 -7.24 -12.12 2.14
N TYR A 125 -7.55 -11.24 1.19
CA TYR A 125 -6.96 -9.90 1.11
C TYR A 125 -7.33 -9.03 2.32
N THR A 126 -8.57 -9.09 2.77
CA THR A 126 -9.04 -8.37 3.95
C THR A 126 -8.32 -8.85 5.21
N GLU A 127 -8.15 -10.16 5.37
CA GLU A 127 -7.39 -10.73 6.48
C GLU A 127 -5.94 -10.22 6.47
N PHE A 128 -5.27 -10.29 5.33
CA PHE A 128 -3.93 -9.77 5.13
C PHE A 128 -3.82 -8.28 5.50
N GLN A 129 -4.71 -7.43 4.99
CA GLN A 129 -4.67 -5.99 5.25
C GLN A 129 -4.97 -5.67 6.72
N THR A 130 -5.95 -6.32 7.32
CA THR A 130 -6.32 -6.08 8.73
C THR A 130 -5.27 -6.58 9.71
N HIS A 131 -4.50 -7.62 9.36
CA HIS A 131 -3.34 -8.04 10.14
C HIS A 131 -2.33 -6.88 10.30
N TYR A 132 -1.94 -6.25 9.19
CA TYR A 132 -1.00 -5.12 9.24
C TYR A 132 -1.63 -3.82 9.74
N ALA A 133 -2.95 -3.64 9.61
CA ALA A 133 -3.65 -2.51 10.23
C ALA A 133 -3.56 -2.55 11.76
N LYS A 134 -3.62 -3.75 12.37
CA LYS A 134 -3.41 -3.93 13.82
C LYS A 134 -1.99 -3.56 14.24
N ILE A 135 -0.98 -3.93 13.45
CA ILE A 135 0.42 -3.54 13.70
C ILE A 135 0.57 -2.02 13.56
N ALA A 136 -0.01 -1.44 12.51
CA ALA A 136 0.04 0.01 12.28
C ALA A 136 -0.55 0.81 13.45
N GLU A 137 -1.67 0.35 14.00
CA GLU A 137 -2.30 0.97 15.18
C GLU A 137 -1.42 0.82 16.42
N ALA A 138 -0.99 -0.40 16.73
CA ALA A 138 -0.18 -0.70 17.91
C ALA A 138 1.14 0.09 17.92
N GLU A 139 1.77 0.23 16.77
CA GLU A 139 3.01 0.99 16.59
C GLU A 139 2.76 2.47 16.23
N GLN A 140 1.50 2.92 16.22
CA GLN A 140 1.12 4.32 15.92
C GLN A 140 1.73 4.83 14.61
N CYS A 141 1.61 4.07 13.53
CA CYS A 141 2.04 4.51 12.21
C CYS A 141 1.24 5.75 11.77
N ASP A 142 1.88 6.63 11.01
CA ASP A 142 1.30 7.91 10.59
C ASP A 142 0.32 7.77 9.42
N LEU A 143 0.42 6.69 8.64
CA LEU A 143 -0.42 6.42 7.47
C LEU A 143 -0.51 4.90 7.22
N PHE A 144 -1.68 4.44 6.77
CA PHE A 144 -1.87 3.10 6.23
C PHE A 144 -2.27 3.17 4.76
N ILE A 145 -1.56 2.46 3.89
CA ILE A 145 -1.83 2.42 2.45
C ILE A 145 -2.35 1.02 2.11
N ALA A 146 -3.64 0.94 1.80
CA ALA A 146 -4.38 -0.32 1.64
C ALA A 146 -4.11 -0.98 0.29
N GLY A 147 -2.85 -1.31 -0.01
CA GLY A 147 -2.43 -1.98 -1.24
C GLY A 147 -1.70 -1.08 -2.23
N CYS A 148 -1.23 -1.72 -3.29
CA CYS A 148 -0.38 -1.12 -4.30
C CYS A 148 -0.68 -1.71 -5.67
N GLU A 149 -1.10 -0.87 -6.64
CA GLU A 149 -1.22 -1.23 -8.07
C GLU A 149 -2.09 -2.47 -8.36
N MET A 150 -3.24 -2.57 -7.71
CA MET A 150 -4.14 -3.72 -7.84
C MET A 150 -5.14 -3.52 -9.02
N VAL A 151 -4.62 -3.09 -10.18
CA VAL A 151 -5.36 -2.49 -11.31
C VAL A 151 -6.63 -3.25 -11.69
N MET A 152 -6.52 -4.57 -11.96
CA MET A 152 -7.66 -5.37 -12.39
C MET A 152 -8.70 -5.63 -11.29
N THR A 153 -8.39 -5.28 -10.03
CA THR A 153 -9.34 -5.39 -8.91
C THR A 153 -10.08 -4.08 -8.64
N GLU A 154 -9.59 -2.94 -9.14
CA GLU A 154 -10.02 -1.60 -8.73
C GLU A 154 -11.48 -1.29 -9.10
N HIS A 155 -12.01 -1.97 -10.13
CA HIS A 155 -13.41 -1.84 -10.53
C HIS A 155 -14.38 -2.47 -9.52
N ARG A 156 -13.91 -3.34 -8.62
CA ARG A 156 -14.69 -4.00 -7.57
C ARG A 156 -14.93 -3.04 -6.39
N SER A 157 -15.66 -1.97 -6.65
CA SER A 157 -15.83 -0.84 -5.73
C SER A 157 -16.43 -1.23 -4.37
N GLU A 158 -17.40 -2.13 -4.32
CA GLU A 158 -18.05 -2.54 -3.07
C GLU A 158 -17.09 -3.35 -2.20
N GLU A 159 -16.36 -4.27 -2.79
CA GLU A 159 -15.40 -5.10 -2.08
C GLU A 159 -14.24 -4.24 -1.54
N TRP A 160 -13.73 -3.28 -2.32
CA TRP A 160 -12.73 -2.34 -1.82
C TRP A 160 -13.24 -1.48 -0.66
N ARG A 161 -14.49 -1.00 -0.73
CA ARG A 161 -15.10 -0.27 0.39
C ARG A 161 -15.17 -1.14 1.65
N ASN A 162 -15.50 -2.43 1.51
CA ASN A 162 -15.51 -3.37 2.62
C ASN A 162 -14.11 -3.60 3.19
N VAL A 163 -13.08 -3.72 2.35
CA VAL A 163 -11.67 -3.79 2.80
C VAL A 163 -11.29 -2.54 3.61
N ILE A 164 -11.57 -1.35 3.10
CA ILE A 164 -11.26 -0.09 3.81
C ILE A 164 -12.02 0.00 5.13
N ALA A 165 -13.31 -0.37 5.15
CA ALA A 165 -14.10 -0.40 6.37
C ALA A 165 -13.53 -1.40 7.41
N ALA A 166 -13.08 -2.57 6.96
CA ALA A 166 -12.44 -3.57 7.82
C ALA A 166 -11.12 -3.06 8.41
N ILE A 167 -10.28 -2.37 7.60
CA ILE A 167 -9.05 -1.71 8.08
C ILE A 167 -9.38 -0.71 9.18
N ARG A 168 -10.41 0.13 8.99
CA ARG A 168 -10.82 1.17 9.96
C ARG A 168 -11.36 0.62 11.28
N ASN A 169 -11.72 -0.65 11.36
CA ASN A 169 -12.06 -1.29 12.63
C ASN A 169 -10.83 -1.47 13.54
N TYR A 170 -9.63 -1.39 12.98
CA TYR A 170 -8.40 -1.63 13.72
C TYR A 170 -7.42 -0.45 13.67
N TYR A 171 -7.39 0.32 12.59
CA TYR A 171 -6.49 1.46 12.42
C TYR A 171 -7.30 2.76 12.32
N HIS A 172 -7.00 3.72 13.23
CA HIS A 172 -7.74 4.97 13.39
C HIS A 172 -7.02 6.18 12.77
N GLY A 173 -5.81 6.00 12.29
CA GLY A 173 -5.07 7.01 11.53
C GLY A 173 -5.55 7.18 10.09
N PRO A 174 -4.90 8.06 9.31
CA PRO A 174 -5.20 8.28 7.90
C PRO A 174 -5.01 7.00 7.07
N VAL A 175 -5.94 6.75 6.15
CA VAL A 175 -5.89 5.62 5.21
C VAL A 175 -5.82 6.14 3.78
N SER A 176 -4.97 5.52 2.97
CA SER A 176 -4.85 5.74 1.52
C SER A 176 -4.92 4.42 0.76
N TYR A 177 -4.89 4.50 -0.55
CA TYR A 177 -4.64 3.42 -1.48
C TYR A 177 -3.69 3.91 -2.56
N ASN A 178 -2.73 3.07 -3.00
CA ASN A 178 -1.80 3.42 -4.06
C ASN A 178 -2.21 2.74 -5.38
N THR A 179 -2.81 3.49 -6.28
CA THR A 179 -3.07 3.00 -7.64
C THR A 179 -1.84 3.09 -8.54
N ASP A 180 -1.82 2.41 -9.67
CA ASP A 180 -0.80 2.60 -10.70
C ASP A 180 -1.03 3.92 -11.45
N LYS A 181 0.03 4.38 -12.16
CA LYS A 181 -0.07 5.53 -13.07
C LYS A 181 -1.20 5.36 -14.08
N TYR A 182 -1.85 6.43 -14.45
CA TYR A 182 -2.98 6.50 -15.40
C TYR A 182 -4.29 5.84 -14.91
N GLN A 183 -4.31 5.27 -13.69
CA GLN A 183 -5.51 4.61 -13.14
C GLN A 183 -6.30 5.51 -12.17
N GLU A 184 -5.80 6.65 -11.80
CA GLU A 184 -6.36 7.51 -10.74
C GLU A 184 -7.82 7.92 -11.01
N GLU A 185 -8.20 8.11 -12.28
CA GLU A 185 -9.56 8.43 -12.69
C GLU A 185 -10.50 7.21 -12.69
N ASN A 186 -9.95 5.99 -12.78
CA ASN A 186 -10.69 4.73 -12.83
C ASN A 186 -11.13 4.25 -11.46
N VAL A 187 -10.43 4.63 -10.40
CA VAL A 187 -10.82 4.31 -9.03
C VAL A 187 -12.01 5.17 -8.61
N THR A 188 -13.16 4.52 -8.40
CA THR A 188 -14.43 5.21 -8.12
C THR A 188 -14.74 5.37 -6.62
N TRP A 189 -13.93 4.78 -5.76
CA TRP A 189 -14.12 4.70 -4.30
C TRP A 189 -13.11 5.54 -3.49
N TRP A 190 -12.47 6.54 -4.10
CA TRP A 190 -11.60 7.49 -3.38
C TRP A 190 -12.28 8.21 -2.21
N ASP A 191 -13.60 8.29 -2.20
CA ASP A 191 -14.35 8.90 -1.11
C ASP A 191 -14.23 8.14 0.22
N CYS A 192 -13.94 6.83 0.22
CA CYS A 192 -13.79 6.02 1.43
C CYS A 192 -12.40 6.08 2.08
N VAL A 193 -11.39 6.64 1.41
CA VAL A 193 -10.05 6.87 1.95
C VAL A 193 -9.84 8.34 2.33
N ASP A 194 -8.77 8.66 3.06
CA ASP A 194 -8.46 10.04 3.48
C ASP A 194 -7.56 10.77 2.50
N MET A 195 -6.73 10.04 1.77
CA MET A 195 -5.77 10.55 0.80
C MET A 195 -5.76 9.70 -0.47
N ILE A 196 -5.52 10.32 -1.60
CA ILE A 196 -5.31 9.66 -2.89
C ILE A 196 -3.82 9.44 -3.08
N SER A 197 -3.38 8.27 -3.54
CA SER A 197 -2.00 8.10 -3.95
C SER A 197 -1.84 7.29 -5.23
N SER A 198 -0.75 7.54 -5.93
CA SER A 198 -0.39 6.87 -7.17
C SER A 198 1.11 6.60 -7.20
N SER A 199 1.51 5.55 -7.92
CA SER A 199 2.93 5.25 -8.17
C SER A 199 3.63 6.32 -9.02
N GLY A 200 2.87 7.10 -9.80
CA GLY A 200 3.43 8.08 -10.73
C GLY A 200 4.16 7.41 -11.88
N TYR A 201 5.48 7.55 -11.98
CA TYR A 201 6.32 7.03 -13.07
C TYR A 201 5.90 7.53 -14.46
N TYR A 202 5.37 8.77 -14.54
CA TYR A 202 5.06 9.39 -15.83
C TYR A 202 6.35 9.80 -16.56
N PRO A 203 6.35 9.76 -17.90
CA PRO A 203 7.42 10.35 -18.69
C PRO A 203 7.62 11.83 -18.33
N ILE A 204 8.87 12.28 -18.22
CA ILE A 204 9.17 13.63 -17.71
C ILE A 204 8.59 14.75 -18.57
N ASP A 205 8.45 14.52 -19.86
CA ASP A 205 7.87 15.42 -20.84
C ASP A 205 6.35 15.49 -20.78
N GLN A 206 5.69 14.63 -19.98
CA GLN A 206 4.24 14.57 -19.81
C GLN A 206 3.79 15.02 -18.41
N TRP A 207 4.72 15.37 -17.51
CA TRP A 207 4.41 15.66 -16.12
C TRP A 207 3.35 16.74 -15.93
N GLU A 208 3.42 17.86 -16.65
CA GLU A 208 2.44 18.95 -16.54
C GLU A 208 1.03 18.45 -16.88
N GLN A 209 0.90 17.72 -17.99
CA GLN A 209 -0.39 17.18 -18.42
C GLN A 209 -0.95 16.17 -17.41
N GLU A 210 -0.09 15.34 -16.84
CA GLU A 210 -0.50 14.33 -15.85
C GLU A 210 -0.87 14.97 -14.50
N LEU A 211 -0.16 16.01 -14.09
CA LEU A 211 -0.52 16.78 -12.88
C LEU A 211 -1.88 17.46 -13.04
N ASP A 212 -2.18 18.04 -14.22
CA ASP A 212 -3.50 18.61 -14.53
C ASP A 212 -4.61 17.53 -14.46
N ARG A 213 -4.32 16.31 -14.92
CA ARG A 213 -5.24 15.19 -14.84
C ARG A 213 -5.48 14.78 -13.38
N ILE A 214 -4.42 14.64 -12.59
CA ILE A 214 -4.48 14.31 -11.16
C ILE A 214 -5.23 15.42 -10.41
N GLU A 215 -5.01 16.68 -10.72
CA GLU A 215 -5.72 17.78 -10.08
C GLU A 215 -7.24 17.66 -10.26
N ARG A 216 -7.72 17.24 -11.43
CA ARG A 216 -9.16 16.99 -11.64
C ARG A 216 -9.69 15.90 -10.68
N VAL A 217 -8.92 14.83 -10.44
CA VAL A 217 -9.29 13.77 -9.48
C VAL A 217 -9.32 14.33 -8.06
N VAL A 218 -8.29 15.08 -7.67
CA VAL A 218 -8.20 15.74 -6.36
C VAL A 218 -9.39 16.68 -6.13
N GLN A 219 -9.75 17.48 -7.11
CA GLN A 219 -10.89 18.40 -7.03
C GLN A 219 -12.24 17.67 -6.99
N LYS A 220 -12.38 16.57 -7.73
CA LYS A 220 -13.60 15.75 -7.73
C LYS A 220 -13.87 15.14 -6.34
N PHE A 221 -12.84 14.54 -5.73
CA PHE A 221 -12.99 13.84 -4.45
C PHE A 221 -12.64 14.72 -3.23
N LYS A 222 -12.04 15.88 -3.44
CA LYS A 222 -11.60 16.81 -2.37
C LYS A 222 -10.68 16.16 -1.34
N LYS A 223 -9.78 15.30 -1.80
CA LYS A 223 -8.79 14.60 -1.00
C LYS A 223 -7.39 15.08 -1.34
N PRO A 224 -6.47 15.18 -0.35
CA PRO A 224 -5.07 15.43 -0.64
C PRO A 224 -4.46 14.27 -1.44
N PHE A 225 -3.41 14.57 -2.19
CA PHE A 225 -2.72 13.61 -3.06
C PHE A 225 -1.23 13.54 -2.72
N PHE A 226 -0.63 12.37 -2.90
CA PHE A 226 0.82 12.16 -2.85
C PHE A 226 1.24 11.02 -3.79
N PHE A 227 2.50 11.02 -4.21
CA PHE A 227 3.13 9.88 -4.88
C PHE A 227 3.70 8.91 -3.84
N ALA A 228 3.51 7.54 -4.04
CA ALA A 228 3.86 6.52 -3.06
C ALA A 228 4.69 5.36 -3.66
#